data_e727a27801ac3dd232ee7935fa8f3544
#
_entry.id   e727a27801ac3dd232ee7935fa8f3544
#
_cell.length_a   1.000
_cell.length_b   1.000
_cell.length_c   1.000
_cell.angle_alpha   90.00
_cell.angle_beta   90.00
_cell.angle_gamma   90.00
#
_symmetry.space_group_name_H-M   'P 1'
#
loop_
_entity.id
_entity.type
_entity.pdbx_description
1 polymer ?
#
loop_
_entity_poly.entity_id
_entity_poly.type
_entity_poly.pdbx_seq_one_letter_code
_entity_poly.pdbx_strand_id
1 'polypeptide(L)'
;MKRYTLSSSPLCEQKRKIRIQKIRQAKSLTENYIHESDETILNKLLDLDELDNAGTVFLYHSVGREVSTTELIERLLKSGKRVALPVSGDDGAMEFYLLSSLSELTPGKFGISEPPVTRPVKPKADDVMIAPALCCDKLGHRLGHGAGYYDRYLARYKCFSICLCRRALLEDELPAEDTDIAVSLVLTD
;
A
#
# COMPACT_ATOMS: atom_id res chain seq x y z
N MET A 1 -29.60 -26.13 -15.99
CA MET A 1 -28.79 -25.31 -15.07
C MET A 1 -27.39 -25.14 -15.68
N LYS A 2 -27.15 -24.08 -16.46
CA LYS A 2 -25.86 -23.82 -17.12
C LYS A 2 -24.91 -23.25 -16.07
N ARG A 3 -23.86 -24.01 -15.72
CA ARG A 3 -22.72 -23.50 -14.96
C ARG A 3 -21.96 -22.55 -15.88
N TYR A 4 -22.07 -21.26 -15.66
CA TYR A 4 -21.16 -20.26 -16.21
C TYR A 4 -19.82 -20.45 -15.45
N THR A 5 -18.89 -21.16 -16.05
CA THR A 5 -17.49 -21.07 -15.69
C THR A 5 -17.03 -19.70 -16.14
N LEU A 6 -16.91 -18.76 -15.21
CA LEU A 6 -16.17 -17.52 -15.42
C LEU A 6 -14.73 -17.91 -15.76
N SER A 7 -14.41 -17.96 -17.05
CA SER A 7 -13.04 -18.06 -17.53
C SER A 7 -12.33 -16.77 -17.07
N SER A 8 -11.47 -16.88 -16.08
CA SER A 8 -10.58 -15.76 -15.71
C SER A 8 -9.75 -15.40 -16.94
N SER A 9 -9.61 -14.10 -17.24
CA SER A 9 -8.77 -13.65 -18.36
C SER A 9 -7.35 -14.21 -18.22
N PRO A 10 -6.61 -14.46 -19.32
CA PRO A 10 -5.20 -14.88 -19.25
C PRO A 10 -4.37 -13.99 -18.32
N LEU A 11 -4.64 -12.70 -18.31
CA LEU A 11 -3.98 -11.71 -17.46
C LEU A 11 -4.29 -11.90 -15.98
N CYS A 12 -5.55 -12.19 -15.64
CA CYS A 12 -5.95 -12.50 -14.26
C CYS A 12 -5.22 -13.73 -13.73
N GLU A 13 -5.05 -14.75 -14.57
CA GLU A 13 -4.32 -15.98 -14.22
C GLU A 13 -2.82 -15.70 -14.04
N GLN A 14 -2.21 -14.86 -14.89
CA GLN A 14 -0.81 -14.43 -14.72
C GLN A 14 -0.63 -13.68 -13.40
N LYS A 15 -1.47 -12.67 -13.11
CA LYS A 15 -1.45 -11.95 -11.84
C LYS A 15 -1.59 -12.90 -10.64
N ARG A 16 -2.46 -13.92 -10.73
CA ARG A 16 -2.64 -14.92 -9.68
C ARG A 16 -1.35 -15.72 -9.42
N LYS A 17 -0.67 -16.18 -10.48
CA LYS A 17 0.59 -16.93 -10.38
C LYS A 17 1.68 -16.08 -9.72
N ILE A 18 1.84 -14.83 -10.14
CA ILE A 18 2.82 -13.91 -9.57
C ILE A 18 2.53 -13.69 -8.09
N ARG A 19 1.28 -13.45 -7.69
CA ARG A 19 0.91 -13.31 -6.27
C ARG A 19 1.37 -14.51 -5.43
N ILE A 20 1.09 -15.73 -5.90
CA ILE A 20 1.49 -16.97 -5.19
C ILE A 20 3.01 -17.03 -5.06
N GLN A 21 3.74 -16.75 -6.13
CA GLN A 21 5.20 -16.73 -6.14
C GLN A 21 5.75 -15.69 -5.15
N LYS A 22 5.25 -14.45 -5.21
CA LYS A 22 5.72 -13.34 -4.36
C LYS A 22 5.40 -13.54 -2.88
N ILE A 23 4.25 -14.10 -2.55
CA ILE A 23 3.92 -14.49 -1.17
C ILE A 23 4.91 -15.54 -0.64
N ARG A 24 5.28 -16.54 -1.46
CA ARG A 24 6.29 -17.54 -1.07
C ARG A 24 7.67 -16.92 -0.90
N GLN A 25 8.07 -16.06 -1.85
CA GLN A 25 9.34 -15.36 -1.81
C GLN A 25 9.43 -14.44 -0.59
N ALA A 26 8.40 -13.65 -0.28
CA ALA A 26 8.35 -12.81 0.91
C ALA A 26 8.49 -13.62 2.21
N LYS A 27 7.86 -14.82 2.27
CA LYS A 27 8.00 -15.71 3.42
C LYS A 27 9.40 -16.28 3.59
N SER A 28 10.19 -16.39 2.52
CA SER A 28 11.57 -16.89 2.57
C SER A 28 12.62 -15.84 2.87
N LEU A 29 12.25 -14.56 2.91
CA LEU A 29 13.16 -13.47 3.30
C LEU A 29 13.57 -13.63 4.77
N THR A 30 14.86 -13.44 5.06
CA THR A 30 15.37 -13.48 6.42
C THR A 30 14.92 -12.27 7.22
N GLU A 31 14.77 -12.41 8.53
CA GLU A 31 14.40 -11.29 9.42
C GLU A 31 15.45 -10.15 9.34
N ASN A 32 16.74 -10.49 9.20
CA ASN A 32 17.79 -9.50 9.04
C ASN A 32 17.60 -8.65 7.78
N TYR A 33 17.36 -9.29 6.62
CA TYR A 33 17.07 -8.55 5.37
C TYR A 33 15.84 -7.69 5.49
N ILE A 34 14.77 -8.20 6.12
CA ILE A 34 13.53 -7.44 6.34
C ILE A 34 13.80 -6.18 7.14
N HIS A 35 14.53 -6.32 8.26
CA HIS A 35 14.89 -5.18 9.12
C HIS A 35 15.74 -4.15 8.36
N GLU A 36 16.81 -4.57 7.70
CA GLU A 36 17.68 -3.68 6.93
C GLU A 36 16.95 -2.97 5.78
N SER A 37 16.07 -3.71 5.08
CA SER A 37 15.28 -3.12 3.99
C SER A 37 14.22 -2.14 4.50
N ASP A 38 13.56 -2.42 5.63
CA ASP A 38 12.59 -1.52 6.25
C ASP A 38 13.27 -0.22 6.69
N GLU A 39 14.43 -0.30 7.34
CA GLU A 39 15.22 0.87 7.76
C GLU A 39 15.68 1.71 6.56
N THR A 40 16.18 1.05 5.50
CA THR A 40 16.62 1.74 4.28
C THR A 40 15.46 2.47 3.59
N ILE A 41 14.31 1.80 3.45
CA ILE A 41 13.11 2.39 2.83
C ILE A 41 12.57 3.54 3.69
N LEU A 42 12.52 3.38 5.01
CA LEU A 42 12.10 4.44 5.92
C LEU A 42 12.97 5.69 5.79
N ASN A 43 14.28 5.54 5.79
CA ASN A 43 15.20 6.68 5.65
C ASN A 43 15.02 7.39 4.31
N LYS A 44 14.93 6.63 3.21
CA LYS A 44 14.65 7.20 1.87
C LYS A 44 13.30 7.94 1.82
N LEU A 45 12.26 7.42 2.48
CA LEU A 45 10.97 8.10 2.57
C LEU A 45 11.07 9.44 3.30
N LEU A 46 11.78 9.47 4.43
CA LEU A 46 11.93 10.68 5.25
C LEU A 46 12.76 11.76 4.56
N ASP A 47 13.58 11.39 3.58
CA ASP A 47 14.39 12.31 2.77
C ASP A 47 13.63 12.86 1.55
N LEU A 48 12.35 12.45 1.32
CA LEU A 48 11.56 12.93 0.18
C LEU A 48 10.93 14.29 0.48
N ASP A 49 11.20 15.26 -0.38
CA ASP A 49 10.57 16.58 -0.34
C ASP A 49 9.04 16.49 -0.43
N GLU A 50 8.51 15.55 -1.22
CA GLU A 50 7.08 15.32 -1.35
C GLU A 50 6.44 14.92 -0.02
N LEU A 51 7.13 14.10 0.77
CA LEU A 51 6.64 13.69 2.09
C LEU A 51 6.72 14.85 3.09
N ASP A 52 7.82 15.62 3.06
CA ASP A 52 7.99 16.77 3.95
C ASP A 52 7.00 17.88 3.64
N ASN A 53 6.67 18.14 2.39
CA ASN A 53 5.71 19.15 1.98
C ASN A 53 4.25 18.68 2.02
N ALA A 54 3.98 17.38 2.25
CA ALA A 54 2.62 16.85 2.25
C ALA A 54 1.73 17.49 3.32
N GLY A 55 0.51 17.89 2.93
CA GLY A 55 -0.51 18.37 3.85
C GLY A 55 -1.05 17.24 4.74
N THR A 56 -1.30 16.07 4.15
CA THR A 56 -1.68 14.84 4.84
C THR A 56 -0.97 13.66 4.20
N VAL A 57 -0.49 12.72 5.00
CA VAL A 57 0.08 11.46 4.53
C VAL A 57 -0.95 10.35 4.72
N PHE A 58 -1.39 9.78 3.61
CA PHE A 58 -2.28 8.63 3.53
C PHE A 58 -1.43 7.38 3.41
N LEU A 59 -1.55 6.44 4.32
CA LEU A 59 -0.75 5.23 4.26
C LEU A 59 -1.47 4.03 4.88
N TYR A 60 -0.93 2.84 4.65
CA TYR A 60 -1.43 1.62 5.27
C TYR A 60 -0.75 1.37 6.62
N HIS A 61 -1.40 0.62 7.50
CA HIS A 61 -0.77 0.02 8.67
C HIS A 61 -0.30 -1.38 8.28
N SER A 62 1.02 -1.58 8.25
CA SER A 62 1.65 -2.78 7.73
C SER A 62 1.31 -4.03 8.53
N VAL A 63 1.11 -5.15 7.84
CA VAL A 63 0.87 -6.46 8.43
C VAL A 63 1.78 -7.53 7.84
N GLY A 64 2.17 -8.50 8.65
CA GLY A 64 2.94 -9.66 8.23
C GLY A 64 4.29 -9.31 7.61
N ARG A 65 4.48 -9.57 6.31
CA ARG A 65 5.74 -9.36 5.57
C ARG A 65 5.74 -8.11 4.69
N GLU A 66 4.77 -7.23 4.83
CA GLU A 66 4.79 -5.92 4.15
C GLU A 66 5.97 -5.08 4.62
N VAL A 67 6.37 -4.07 3.84
CA VAL A 67 7.32 -3.05 4.31
C VAL A 67 6.69 -2.33 5.50
N SER A 68 7.44 -2.26 6.61
CA SER A 68 6.93 -1.70 7.86
C SER A 68 6.64 -0.20 7.72
N THR A 69 5.45 0.20 8.14
CA THR A 69 5.02 1.61 8.18
C THR A 69 4.81 2.12 9.62
N THR A 70 4.92 1.26 10.62
CA THR A 70 4.64 1.62 12.02
C THR A 70 5.53 2.76 12.51
N GLU A 71 6.84 2.65 12.29
CA GLU A 71 7.78 3.69 12.70
C GLU A 71 7.58 5.00 11.92
N LEU A 72 7.27 4.91 10.62
CA LEU A 72 6.93 6.08 9.81
C LEU A 72 5.70 6.81 10.38
N ILE A 73 4.64 6.07 10.70
CA ILE A 73 3.42 6.63 11.32
C ILE A 73 3.78 7.38 12.62
N GLU A 74 4.56 6.75 13.49
CA GLU A 74 4.97 7.38 14.76
C GLU A 74 5.77 8.66 14.55
N ARG A 75 6.75 8.65 13.63
CA ARG A 75 7.58 9.82 13.33
C ARG A 75 6.75 10.96 12.74
N LEU A 76 5.85 10.66 11.80
CA LEU A 76 4.95 11.66 11.20
C LEU A 76 4.01 12.28 12.26
N LEU A 77 3.42 11.47 13.12
CA LEU A 77 2.56 11.97 14.20
C LEU A 77 3.35 12.84 15.21
N LYS A 78 4.56 12.41 15.58
CA LYS A 78 5.44 13.19 16.49
C LYS A 78 5.88 14.54 15.89
N SER A 79 6.05 14.62 14.58
CA SER A 79 6.36 15.88 13.87
C SER A 79 5.14 16.76 13.63
N GLY A 80 3.95 16.35 14.05
CA GLY A 80 2.71 17.10 13.86
C GLY A 80 2.09 16.95 12.46
N LYS A 81 2.57 16.04 11.62
CA LYS A 81 1.98 15.72 10.32
C LYS A 81 0.61 15.07 10.50
N ARG A 82 -0.28 15.41 9.59
CA ARG A 82 -1.58 14.74 9.51
C ARG A 82 -1.38 13.36 8.85
N VAL A 83 -1.79 12.33 9.56
CA VAL A 83 -1.70 10.93 9.13
C VAL A 83 -3.10 10.37 8.96
N ALA A 84 -3.36 9.66 7.86
CA ALA A 84 -4.63 9.01 7.59
C ALA A 84 -4.41 7.53 7.24
N LEU A 85 -5.20 6.65 7.86
CA LEU A 85 -5.18 5.21 7.60
C LEU A 85 -6.50 4.75 7.00
N PRO A 86 -6.48 3.68 6.19
CA PRO A 86 -7.66 3.17 5.53
C PRO A 86 -8.54 2.34 6.47
N VAL A 87 -9.84 2.41 6.23
CA VAL A 87 -10.84 1.46 6.71
C VAL A 87 -11.46 0.79 5.51
N SER A 88 -11.43 -0.54 5.47
CA SER A 88 -11.99 -1.33 4.38
C SER A 88 -13.47 -1.58 4.62
N GLY A 89 -14.31 -1.05 3.73
CA GLY A 89 -15.75 -1.29 3.70
C GLY A 89 -16.12 -2.62 3.05
N ASP A 90 -17.44 -2.84 2.93
CA ASP A 90 -18.00 -3.90 2.11
C ASP A 90 -17.92 -3.49 0.63
N ASP A 91 -18.08 -4.44 -0.28
CA ASP A 91 -18.11 -4.22 -1.75
C ASP A 91 -16.86 -3.54 -2.34
N GLY A 92 -15.72 -3.64 -1.64
CA GLY A 92 -14.46 -3.07 -2.10
C GLY A 92 -14.35 -1.56 -1.92
N ALA A 93 -15.23 -0.95 -1.12
CA ALA A 93 -15.09 0.44 -0.70
C ALA A 93 -13.91 0.59 0.29
N MET A 94 -13.22 1.71 0.22
CA MET A 94 -12.15 2.08 1.15
C MET A 94 -12.22 3.58 1.39
N GLU A 95 -12.19 3.97 2.64
CA GLU A 95 -12.16 5.38 3.04
C GLU A 95 -11.04 5.58 4.07
N PHE A 96 -10.47 6.79 4.12
CA PHE A 96 -9.39 7.11 5.04
C PHE A 96 -9.87 7.99 6.18
N TYR A 97 -9.29 7.76 7.36
CA TYR A 97 -9.59 8.50 8.58
C TYR A 97 -8.30 8.97 9.26
N LEU A 98 -8.34 10.20 9.78
CA LEU A 98 -7.20 10.77 10.50
C LEU A 98 -6.94 10.00 11.80
N LEU A 99 -5.65 9.75 12.04
CA LEU A 99 -5.12 9.14 13.25
C LEU A 99 -4.39 10.19 14.09
N SER A 100 -4.53 10.16 15.40
CA SER A 100 -3.76 10.99 16.32
C SER A 100 -2.71 10.20 17.09
N SER A 101 -2.93 8.90 17.29
CA SER A 101 -2.01 7.99 17.99
C SER A 101 -2.23 6.56 17.53
N LEU A 102 -1.18 5.75 17.49
CA LEU A 102 -1.30 4.31 17.26
C LEU A 102 -2.17 3.61 18.32
N SER A 103 -2.28 4.17 19.52
CA SER A 103 -3.17 3.64 20.57
C SER A 103 -4.67 3.75 20.26
N GLU A 104 -5.06 4.55 19.23
CA GLU A 104 -6.45 4.63 18.76
C GLU A 104 -6.84 3.44 17.85
N LEU A 105 -5.85 2.68 17.36
CA LEU A 105 -6.10 1.56 16.46
C LEU A 105 -6.83 0.42 17.16
N THR A 106 -7.83 -0.12 16.46
CA THR A 106 -8.60 -1.29 16.91
C THR A 106 -8.56 -2.39 15.86
N PRO A 107 -8.69 -3.67 16.25
CA PRO A 107 -8.74 -4.76 15.30
C PRO A 107 -9.87 -4.56 14.28
N GLY A 108 -9.52 -4.55 13.00
CA GLY A 108 -10.44 -4.39 11.88
C GLY A 108 -10.51 -5.62 10.98
N LYS A 109 -10.97 -5.41 9.74
CA LYS A 109 -11.09 -6.47 8.74
C LYS A 109 -9.71 -7.04 8.36
N PHE A 110 -9.68 -8.31 7.98
CA PHE A 110 -8.47 -9.01 7.52
C PHE A 110 -7.32 -9.07 8.53
N GLY A 111 -7.57 -8.82 9.82
CA GLY A 111 -6.54 -8.75 10.85
C GLY A 111 -5.70 -7.47 10.80
N ILE A 112 -6.12 -6.47 10.04
CA ILE A 112 -5.48 -5.16 9.95
C ILE A 112 -6.07 -4.26 11.04
N SER A 113 -5.22 -3.56 11.78
CA SER A 113 -5.70 -2.57 12.74
C SER A 113 -6.18 -1.31 12.01
N GLU A 114 -7.36 -0.83 12.33
CA GLU A 114 -8.03 0.28 11.67
C GLU A 114 -8.20 1.48 12.62
N PRO A 115 -8.17 2.72 12.09
CA PRO A 115 -8.39 3.94 12.86
C PRO A 115 -9.88 4.09 13.23
N PRO A 116 -10.22 4.94 14.22
CA PRO A 116 -11.61 5.26 14.52
C PRO A 116 -12.28 6.00 13.34
N VAL A 117 -13.50 5.60 12.98
CA VAL A 117 -14.26 6.15 11.84
C VAL A 117 -14.93 7.51 12.14
N THR A 118 -14.24 8.38 12.84
CA THR A 118 -14.77 9.66 13.34
C THR A 118 -14.30 10.88 12.55
N ARG A 119 -13.14 10.80 11.89
CA ARG A 119 -12.49 11.92 11.21
C ARG A 119 -12.16 11.56 9.75
N PRO A 120 -13.17 11.43 8.86
CA PRO A 120 -12.95 11.08 7.47
C PRO A 120 -12.17 12.17 6.75
N VAL A 121 -11.27 11.78 5.84
CA VAL A 121 -10.45 12.69 5.05
C VAL A 121 -10.24 12.12 3.65
N LYS A 122 -10.18 13.02 2.65
CA LYS A 122 -9.94 12.66 1.24
C LYS A 122 -8.66 13.32 0.77
N PRO A 123 -7.87 12.65 -0.08
CA PRO A 123 -6.64 13.22 -0.62
C PRO A 123 -6.90 14.45 -1.48
N LYS A 124 -5.98 15.39 -1.42
CA LYS A 124 -5.84 16.55 -2.28
C LYS A 124 -4.56 16.43 -3.10
N ALA A 125 -4.33 17.35 -4.02
CA ALA A 125 -3.18 17.33 -4.90
C ALA A 125 -1.83 17.50 -4.17
N ASP A 126 -1.84 18.17 -3.01
CA ASP A 126 -0.69 18.42 -2.14
C ASP A 126 -0.47 17.33 -1.07
N ASP A 127 -1.27 16.26 -1.10
CA ASP A 127 -1.13 15.13 -0.19
C ASP A 127 -0.28 14.01 -0.81
N VAL A 128 0.23 13.12 0.02
CA VAL A 128 0.97 11.92 -0.38
C VAL A 128 0.21 10.67 0.02
N MET A 129 0.14 9.70 -0.89
CA MET A 129 -0.41 8.38 -0.62
C MET A 129 0.64 7.29 -0.73
N ILE A 130 0.85 6.53 0.32
CA ILE A 130 1.71 5.37 0.36
C ILE A 130 0.85 4.10 0.27
N ALA A 131 0.97 3.38 -0.84
CA ALA A 131 0.16 2.19 -1.14
C ALA A 131 0.95 0.90 -0.88
N PRO A 132 0.32 -0.14 -0.29
CA PRO A 132 0.94 -1.45 -0.11
C PRO A 132 1.00 -2.23 -1.41
N ALA A 133 1.95 -3.18 -1.50
CA ALA A 133 2.03 -4.16 -2.57
C ALA A 133 2.72 -5.45 -2.13
N LEU A 134 2.39 -6.55 -2.80
CA LEU A 134 3.19 -7.78 -2.76
C LEU A 134 4.45 -7.66 -3.60
N CYS A 135 4.38 -6.93 -4.71
CA CYS A 135 5.49 -6.58 -5.59
C CYS A 135 5.11 -5.38 -6.47
N CYS A 136 6.13 -4.73 -7.01
CA CYS A 136 6.00 -3.63 -7.98
C CYS A 136 6.91 -3.86 -9.17
N ASP A 137 6.71 -3.10 -10.24
CA ASP A 137 7.68 -2.95 -11.32
C ASP A 137 8.25 -1.53 -11.36
N LYS A 138 9.24 -1.33 -12.24
CA LYS A 138 9.91 -0.04 -12.42
C LYS A 138 9.02 1.02 -13.08
N LEU A 139 7.89 0.61 -13.68
CA LEU A 139 6.93 1.48 -14.35
C LEU A 139 5.86 2.02 -13.41
N GLY A 140 5.88 1.59 -12.14
CA GLY A 140 4.93 2.03 -11.13
C GLY A 140 3.71 1.12 -10.98
N HIS A 141 3.61 0.02 -11.73
CA HIS A 141 2.55 -0.94 -11.50
C HIS A 141 2.81 -1.69 -10.19
N ARG A 142 1.75 -1.97 -9.48
CA ARG A 142 1.81 -2.72 -8.23
C ARG A 142 0.82 -3.89 -8.24
N LEU A 143 1.25 -4.99 -7.68
CA LEU A 143 0.41 -6.15 -7.50
C LEU A 143 0.13 -6.35 -6.00
N GLY A 144 -1.11 -6.06 -5.59
CA GLY A 144 -1.61 -6.32 -4.24
C GLY A 144 -2.31 -7.67 -4.13
N HIS A 145 -3.08 -7.87 -3.07
CA HIS A 145 -3.80 -9.13 -2.80
C HIS A 145 -5.00 -9.41 -3.74
N GLY A 146 -5.35 -8.48 -4.64
CA GLY A 146 -6.34 -8.69 -5.69
C GLY A 146 -7.73 -8.10 -5.43
N ALA A 147 -7.95 -7.41 -4.33
CA ALA A 147 -9.22 -6.75 -4.04
C ALA A 147 -9.42 -5.41 -4.78
N GLY A 148 -8.36 -4.80 -5.34
CA GLY A 148 -8.40 -3.58 -6.14
C GLY A 148 -8.76 -2.30 -5.37
N TYR A 149 -8.65 -2.29 -4.06
CA TYR A 149 -8.98 -1.12 -3.22
C TYR A 149 -8.21 0.14 -3.64
N TYR A 150 -6.88 0.03 -3.75
CA TYR A 150 -6.02 1.16 -4.06
C TYR A 150 -6.15 1.61 -5.52
N ASP A 151 -6.42 0.72 -6.47
CA ASP A 151 -6.63 1.10 -7.87
C ASP A 151 -7.88 1.95 -8.00
N ARG A 152 -9.00 1.51 -7.42
CA ARG A 152 -10.24 2.29 -7.40
C ARG A 152 -10.08 3.62 -6.66
N TYR A 153 -9.31 3.65 -5.58
CA TYR A 153 -9.09 4.86 -4.80
C TYR A 153 -8.22 5.87 -5.55
N LEU A 154 -7.08 5.44 -6.12
CA LEU A 154 -6.18 6.27 -6.92
C LEU A 154 -6.80 6.72 -8.26
N ALA A 155 -7.71 5.92 -8.83
CA ALA A 155 -8.49 6.36 -9.98
C ALA A 155 -9.39 7.56 -9.64
N ARG A 156 -9.93 7.59 -8.42
CA ARG A 156 -10.87 8.61 -7.94
C ARG A 156 -10.18 9.87 -7.41
N TYR A 157 -9.04 9.71 -6.72
CA TYR A 157 -8.32 10.80 -6.07
C TYR A 157 -6.89 10.89 -6.59
N LYS A 158 -6.53 12.08 -7.10
CA LYS A 158 -5.18 12.33 -7.64
C LYS A 158 -4.33 13.03 -6.62
N CYS A 159 -3.27 12.37 -6.18
CA CYS A 159 -2.20 12.90 -5.33
C CYS A 159 -0.90 12.20 -5.68
N PHE A 160 0.22 12.66 -5.16
CA PHE A 160 1.48 11.96 -5.32
C PHE A 160 1.42 10.60 -4.62
N SER A 161 1.68 9.53 -5.35
CA SER A 161 1.51 8.17 -4.83
C SER A 161 2.82 7.40 -4.84
N ILE A 162 3.11 6.71 -3.75
CA ILE A 162 4.35 5.95 -3.54
C ILE A 162 3.97 4.49 -3.27
N CYS A 163 4.67 3.56 -3.86
CA CYS A 163 4.62 2.16 -3.48
C CYS A 163 5.94 1.75 -2.82
N LEU A 164 5.86 1.13 -1.65
CA LEU A 164 7.01 0.56 -0.97
C LEU A 164 7.19 -0.88 -1.39
N CYS A 165 8.35 -1.22 -1.91
CA CYS A 165 8.64 -2.56 -2.39
C CYS A 165 10.09 -2.95 -2.05
N ARG A 166 10.28 -4.08 -1.36
CA ARG A 166 11.62 -4.62 -1.17
C ARG A 166 12.23 -5.00 -2.52
N ARG A 167 13.49 -4.66 -2.75
CA ARG A 167 14.20 -4.96 -4.00
C ARG A 167 14.12 -6.44 -4.36
N ALA A 168 14.18 -7.32 -3.39
CA ALA A 168 14.00 -8.77 -3.59
C ALA A 168 12.64 -9.15 -4.19
N LEU A 169 11.61 -8.30 -4.09
CA LEU A 169 10.27 -8.54 -4.59
C LEU A 169 9.94 -7.73 -5.85
N LEU A 170 10.86 -6.83 -6.28
CA LEU A 170 10.69 -6.05 -7.50
C LEU A 170 10.65 -6.96 -8.73
N GLU A 171 9.83 -6.62 -9.71
CA GLU A 171 9.77 -7.23 -11.04
C GLU A 171 10.27 -6.24 -12.09
N ASP A 172 10.70 -6.75 -13.23
CA ASP A 172 11.05 -5.89 -14.35
C ASP A 172 9.81 -5.28 -14.98
N GLU A 173 8.75 -6.08 -15.14
CA GLU A 173 7.44 -5.68 -15.68
C GLU A 173 6.34 -6.56 -15.11
N LEU A 174 5.24 -5.94 -14.70
CA LEU A 174 4.03 -6.62 -14.22
C LEU A 174 2.94 -6.61 -15.29
N PRO A 175 2.14 -7.68 -15.40
CA PRO A 175 0.96 -7.65 -16.24
C PRO A 175 -0.03 -6.60 -15.70
N ALA A 176 -0.34 -5.58 -16.51
CA ALA A 176 -1.23 -4.47 -16.16
C ALA A 176 -2.47 -4.43 -17.05
N GLU A 177 -3.58 -4.00 -16.49
CA GLU A 177 -4.85 -3.72 -17.16
C GLU A 177 -5.12 -2.21 -17.09
N ASP A 178 -6.01 -1.70 -17.95
CA ASP A 178 -6.38 -0.27 -17.97
C ASP A 178 -6.94 0.23 -16.62
N THR A 179 -7.40 -0.68 -15.78
CA THR A 179 -7.91 -0.38 -14.44
C THR A 179 -6.82 -0.34 -13.37
N ASP A 180 -5.62 -0.82 -13.65
CA ASP A 180 -4.48 -0.75 -12.72
C ASP A 180 -3.87 0.66 -12.80
N ILE A 181 -3.78 1.34 -11.67
CA ILE A 181 -3.25 2.69 -11.61
C ILE A 181 -1.80 2.66 -11.17
N ALA A 182 -0.90 3.07 -12.08
CA ALA A 182 0.51 3.21 -11.75
C ALA A 182 0.72 4.29 -10.68
N VAL A 183 1.62 4.02 -9.73
CA VAL A 183 2.04 5.00 -8.72
C VAL A 183 3.07 5.97 -9.30
N SER A 184 3.21 7.14 -8.69
CA SER A 184 4.17 8.18 -9.09
C SER A 184 5.61 7.77 -8.81
N LEU A 185 5.85 6.98 -7.74
CA LEU A 185 7.18 6.54 -7.32
C LEU A 185 7.13 5.12 -6.74
N VAL A 186 8.06 4.27 -7.15
CA VAL A 186 8.36 3.00 -6.48
C VAL A 186 9.64 3.17 -5.67
N LEU A 187 9.54 3.03 -4.35
CA LEU A 187 10.67 3.16 -3.44
C LEU A 187 11.15 1.80 -2.95
N THR A 188 12.45 1.53 -3.13
CA THR A 188 13.08 0.27 -2.73
C THR A 188 14.25 0.49 -1.78
N ASP A 189 14.66 -0.57 -1.05
CA ASP A 189 15.92 -0.64 -0.32
C ASP A 189 17.17 -0.50 -1.19
#